data_e3f559fe1a583c4a91da62641cfc42f8
#
_entry.id   e3f559fe1a583c4a91da62641cfc42f8
#
_cell.length_a   1.000
_cell.length_b   1.000
_cell.length_c   1.000
_cell.angle_alpha   90.00
_cell.angle_beta   90.00
_cell.angle_gamma   90.00
#
_symmetry.space_group_name_H-M   'P 1'
#
loop_
_entity.id
_entity.type
_entity.pdbx_description
1 polymer ?
#
loop_
_entity_poly.entity_id
_entity_poly.type
_entity_poly.pdbx_seq_one_letter_code
_entity_poly.pdbx_strand_id
1 'polypeptide(L)'
;MAKKSFYHFLGCIIPHRYPSVEKAVKIVFNDLDMELLDMDGATCCPAPGVFGSFDRITWATIAARNLTIAEAGGHPVVTGCNGCFASLWEANHELKHDDELRDKVNENLATIDREFKGTIEVWHYVDALIQIVGFDNIRSRVTRPFKGVRMALHPGCHWMRPKNLKHKDDSERPHLFRELCETSGATYVPFKDELVCCGAGGAVRTADVKVALDFTVHKFESLQAAGGADMMITPCPFCLLQLDMGQVEIQKYFNKEFNIDIMHVVELLALAFGHEPEEFGLATHLQYLQRNTQPHWKRLGIPIEET
;
A
#
# COMPACT_ATOMS: atom_id res chain seq x y z
N MET A 1 2.33 28.16 -0.76
CA MET A 1 0.92 27.74 -0.61
C MET A 1 0.78 27.06 0.74
N ALA A 2 -0.40 27.06 1.36
CA ALA A 2 -0.58 26.30 2.61
C ALA A 2 -0.37 24.78 2.33
N LYS A 3 0.32 24.09 3.24
CA LYS A 3 0.49 22.63 3.14
C LYS A 3 -0.89 21.97 3.15
N LYS A 4 -1.09 20.94 2.33
CA LYS A 4 -2.33 20.16 2.33
C LYS A 4 -2.19 19.09 3.41
N SER A 5 -3.07 19.15 4.43
CA SER A 5 -3.04 18.24 5.59
C SER A 5 -4.00 17.07 5.42
N PHE A 6 -3.60 15.90 5.87
CA PHE A 6 -4.37 14.65 5.85
C PHE A 6 -4.27 13.95 7.20
N TYR A 7 -5.35 13.33 7.65
CA TYR A 7 -5.27 12.32 8.68
C TYR A 7 -4.66 11.03 8.13
N HIS A 8 -3.60 10.57 8.78
CA HIS A 8 -2.86 9.38 8.37
C HIS A 8 -3.45 8.11 8.98
N PHE A 9 -4.17 7.34 8.16
CA PHE A 9 -4.69 6.05 8.57
C PHE A 9 -3.65 4.95 8.32
N LEU A 10 -2.95 4.52 9.38
CA LEU A 10 -1.87 3.52 9.32
C LEU A 10 -2.39 2.10 9.07
N GLY A 11 -3.61 1.79 9.50
CA GLY A 11 -4.11 0.41 9.52
C GLY A 11 -3.38 -0.45 10.56
N CYS A 12 -3.21 -1.74 10.26
CA CYS A 12 -2.58 -2.69 11.20
C CYS A 12 -1.19 -3.17 10.75
N ILE A 13 -0.98 -3.41 9.46
CA ILE A 13 0.26 -4.03 8.96
C ILE A 13 1.45 -3.05 9.02
N ILE A 14 1.24 -1.78 8.66
CA ILE A 14 2.32 -0.79 8.68
C ILE A 14 2.97 -0.72 10.06
N PRO A 15 2.25 -0.37 11.16
CA PRO A 15 2.90 -0.20 12.45
C PRO A 15 3.45 -1.50 13.05
N HIS A 16 2.86 -2.68 12.71
CA HIS A 16 3.27 -3.94 13.32
C HIS A 16 4.38 -4.68 12.57
N ARG A 17 4.52 -4.45 11.25
CA ARG A 17 5.44 -5.22 10.40
C ARG A 17 6.41 -4.37 9.61
N TYR A 18 5.97 -3.19 9.16
CA TYR A 18 6.74 -2.30 8.28
C TYR A 18 6.76 -0.85 8.80
N PRO A 19 7.35 -0.61 10.00
CA PRO A 19 7.48 0.75 10.50
C PRO A 19 8.31 1.64 9.57
N SER A 20 9.13 1.05 8.70
CA SER A 20 9.84 1.73 7.62
C SER A 20 8.90 2.43 6.65
N VAL A 21 7.77 1.82 6.31
CA VAL A 21 6.76 2.43 5.42
C VAL A 21 6.14 3.66 6.08
N GLU A 22 5.87 3.61 7.39
CA GLU A 22 5.35 4.77 8.13
C GLU A 22 6.34 5.93 8.12
N LYS A 23 7.60 5.65 8.42
CA LYS A 23 8.64 6.69 8.41
C LYS A 23 8.87 7.24 7.00
N ALA A 24 8.98 6.36 6.00
CA ALA A 24 9.19 6.74 4.60
C ALA A 24 8.05 7.64 4.07
N VAL A 25 6.77 7.34 4.39
CA VAL A 25 5.67 8.19 3.94
C VAL A 25 5.70 9.56 4.62
N LYS A 26 6.05 9.65 5.91
CA LYS A 26 6.21 10.93 6.61
C LYS A 26 7.30 11.79 5.95
N ILE A 27 8.43 11.17 5.57
CA ILE A 27 9.52 11.83 4.85
C ILE A 27 9.04 12.31 3.46
N VAL A 28 8.54 11.40 2.64
CA VAL A 28 8.13 11.70 1.25
C VAL A 28 7.04 12.78 1.21
N PHE A 29 6.03 12.69 2.08
CA PHE A 29 4.96 13.68 2.11
C PHE A 29 5.47 15.04 2.58
N ASN A 30 6.36 15.09 3.58
CA ASN A 30 6.99 16.35 3.99
C ASN A 30 7.82 16.99 2.88
N ASP A 31 8.61 16.22 2.13
CA ASP A 31 9.40 16.71 1.01
C ASP A 31 8.55 17.24 -0.15
N LEU A 32 7.32 16.75 -0.24
CA LEU A 32 6.33 17.15 -1.24
C LEU A 32 5.33 18.21 -0.73
N ASP A 33 5.67 18.89 0.37
CA ASP A 33 4.85 19.94 0.98
C ASP A 33 3.43 19.47 1.39
N MET A 34 3.28 18.19 1.75
CA MET A 34 2.09 17.62 2.36
C MET A 34 2.31 17.35 3.85
N GLU A 35 1.25 17.45 4.64
CA GLU A 35 1.29 17.22 6.08
C GLU A 35 0.47 15.99 6.46
N LEU A 36 1.04 15.12 7.29
CA LEU A 36 0.36 13.97 7.86
C LEU A 36 0.07 14.22 9.34
N LEU A 37 -1.20 14.21 9.70
CA LEU A 37 -1.69 14.32 11.07
C LEU A 37 -1.97 12.92 11.62
N ASP A 38 -1.56 12.66 12.85
CA ASP A 38 -1.86 11.38 13.50
C ASP A 38 -3.37 11.25 13.72
N MET A 39 -3.90 10.05 13.48
CA MET A 39 -5.33 9.74 13.60
C MET A 39 -5.58 9.01 14.92
N ASP A 40 -5.47 9.73 16.04
CA ASP A 40 -5.59 9.16 17.37
C ASP A 40 -6.92 8.47 17.59
N GLY A 41 -6.86 7.28 18.17
CA GLY A 41 -8.03 6.46 18.40
C GLY A 41 -8.54 5.68 17.18
N ALA A 42 -7.88 5.75 16.02
CA ALA A 42 -8.22 4.88 14.89
C ALA A 42 -8.01 3.40 15.24
N THR A 43 -8.84 2.54 14.66
CA THR A 43 -8.79 1.07 14.85
C THR A 43 -8.58 0.39 13.50
N CYS A 44 -8.69 -0.95 13.45
CA CYS A 44 -8.68 -1.70 12.20
C CYS A 44 -9.71 -1.18 11.20
N CYS A 45 -9.36 -1.23 9.89
CA CYS A 45 -10.23 -0.75 8.79
C CYS A 45 -11.44 -1.63 8.48
N PRO A 46 -11.80 -2.65 9.13
CA PRO A 46 -12.11 -4.04 8.87
C PRO A 46 -11.89 -4.49 7.40
N ALA A 47 -11.27 -5.64 7.19
CA ALA A 47 -10.86 -6.09 5.85
C ALA A 47 -12.05 -6.23 4.88
N PRO A 48 -12.04 -5.61 3.69
CA PRO A 48 -13.22 -5.48 2.84
C PRO A 48 -13.78 -6.84 2.36
N GLY A 49 -12.91 -7.74 1.95
CA GLY A 49 -13.32 -9.02 1.37
C GLY A 49 -13.78 -10.08 2.39
N VAL A 50 -13.62 -9.84 3.68
CA VAL A 50 -14.03 -10.77 4.74
C VAL A 50 -15.24 -10.24 5.47
N PHE A 51 -15.09 -9.16 6.21
CA PHE A 51 -16.16 -8.61 7.04
C PHE A 51 -17.35 -8.12 6.22
N GLY A 52 -17.12 -7.40 5.14
CA GLY A 52 -18.20 -6.90 4.27
C GLY A 52 -19.06 -8.01 3.65
N SER A 53 -18.50 -9.21 3.47
CA SER A 53 -19.23 -10.37 2.93
C SER A 53 -20.07 -11.11 3.98
N PHE A 54 -19.72 -11.02 5.26
CA PHE A 54 -20.45 -11.67 6.34
C PHE A 54 -21.49 -10.76 7.00
N ASP A 55 -21.12 -9.52 7.25
CA ASP A 55 -21.97 -8.54 7.91
C ASP A 55 -21.63 -7.12 7.41
N ARG A 56 -22.41 -6.66 6.43
CA ARG A 56 -22.24 -5.35 5.80
C ARG A 56 -22.44 -4.21 6.81
N ILE A 57 -23.40 -4.34 7.74
CA ILE A 57 -23.69 -3.28 8.71
C ILE A 57 -22.53 -3.14 9.70
N THR A 58 -22.06 -4.24 10.27
CA THR A 58 -20.91 -4.22 11.19
C THR A 58 -19.65 -3.70 10.49
N TRP A 59 -19.38 -4.17 9.25
CA TRP A 59 -18.26 -3.67 8.46
C TRP A 59 -18.32 -2.16 8.22
N ALA A 60 -19.48 -1.65 7.77
CA ALA A 60 -19.69 -0.24 7.53
C ALA A 60 -19.62 0.58 8.83
N THR A 61 -20.15 0.06 9.94
CA THR A 61 -20.08 0.72 11.25
C THR A 61 -18.64 0.92 11.73
N ILE A 62 -17.80 -0.12 11.65
CA ILE A 62 -16.39 -0.03 12.08
C ILE A 62 -15.60 0.91 11.15
N ALA A 63 -15.83 0.85 9.85
CA ALA A 63 -15.21 1.78 8.91
C ALA A 63 -15.65 3.23 9.17
N ALA A 64 -16.96 3.48 9.32
CA ALA A 64 -17.54 4.78 9.62
C ALA A 64 -17.02 5.35 10.95
N ARG A 65 -16.89 4.52 11.97
CA ARG A 65 -16.31 4.92 13.25
C ARG A 65 -14.92 5.54 13.09
N ASN A 66 -14.06 5.01 12.22
CA ASN A 66 -12.77 5.62 11.90
C ASN A 66 -12.96 6.94 11.13
N LEU A 67 -13.88 6.99 10.18
CA LEU A 67 -14.15 8.20 9.39
C LEU A 67 -14.66 9.36 10.26
N THR A 68 -15.46 9.10 11.30
CA THR A 68 -15.94 10.14 12.22
C THR A 68 -14.82 10.84 12.99
N ILE A 69 -13.65 10.20 13.17
CA ILE A 69 -12.48 10.86 13.76
C ILE A 69 -11.98 11.96 12.82
N ALA A 70 -11.86 11.64 11.54
CA ALA A 70 -11.42 12.59 10.54
C ALA A 70 -12.44 13.72 10.30
N GLU A 71 -13.73 13.42 10.35
CA GLU A 71 -14.81 14.40 10.26
C GLU A 71 -14.74 15.41 11.39
N ALA A 72 -14.48 14.96 12.62
CA ALA A 72 -14.32 15.86 13.77
C ALA A 72 -13.16 16.84 13.63
N GLY A 73 -12.08 16.42 12.95
CA GLY A 73 -10.91 17.28 12.72
C GLY A 73 -10.92 18.03 11.39
N GLY A 74 -11.85 17.73 10.47
CA GLY A 74 -12.05 18.47 9.22
C GLY A 74 -10.98 18.24 8.13
N HIS A 75 -10.19 17.16 8.21
CA HIS A 75 -9.19 16.82 7.22
C HIS A 75 -9.50 15.47 6.53
N PRO A 76 -9.20 15.32 5.23
CA PRO A 76 -9.36 14.04 4.53
C PRO A 76 -8.44 12.97 5.10
N VAL A 77 -8.84 11.71 4.94
CA VAL A 77 -8.02 10.54 5.34
C VAL A 77 -7.11 10.14 4.18
N VAL A 78 -5.85 9.79 4.48
CA VAL A 78 -4.94 9.15 3.53
C VAL A 78 -4.38 7.85 4.11
N THR A 79 -4.27 6.81 3.28
CA THR A 79 -3.72 5.50 3.66
C THR A 79 -2.88 4.87 2.56
N GLY A 80 -1.88 4.07 2.93
CA GLY A 80 -1.00 3.35 2.00
C GLY A 80 -1.31 1.86 1.87
N CYS A 81 -2.48 1.42 2.33
CA CYS A 81 -2.89 0.02 2.21
C CYS A 81 -4.11 -0.10 1.31
N ASN A 82 -4.02 -0.88 0.23
CA ASN A 82 -5.14 -1.10 -0.68
C ASN A 82 -6.39 -1.64 0.03
N GLY A 83 -6.21 -2.52 1.02
CA GLY A 83 -7.32 -3.06 1.81
C GLY A 83 -7.95 -2.00 2.71
N CYS A 84 -7.15 -1.19 3.41
CA CYS A 84 -7.67 -0.09 4.23
C CYS A 84 -8.35 0.97 3.37
N PHE A 85 -7.75 1.32 2.23
CA PHE A 85 -8.36 2.23 1.26
C PHE A 85 -9.72 1.71 0.79
N ALA A 86 -9.80 0.42 0.40
CA ALA A 86 -11.07 -0.17 -0.03
C ALA A 86 -12.13 -0.07 1.06
N SER A 87 -11.84 -0.52 2.28
CA SER A 87 -12.83 -0.49 3.36
C SER A 87 -13.31 0.92 3.69
N LEU A 88 -12.39 1.87 3.86
CA LEU A 88 -12.78 3.23 4.23
C LEU A 88 -13.44 3.98 3.07
N TRP A 89 -12.91 3.83 1.85
CA TRP A 89 -13.45 4.50 0.68
C TRP A 89 -14.83 3.94 0.28
N GLU A 90 -14.97 2.60 0.24
CA GLU A 90 -16.22 1.95 -0.13
C GLU A 90 -17.32 2.22 0.92
N ALA A 91 -16.99 2.12 2.21
CA ALA A 91 -17.94 2.48 3.27
C ALA A 91 -18.34 3.97 3.20
N ASN A 92 -17.39 4.88 3.00
CA ASN A 92 -17.67 6.31 2.81
C ASN A 92 -18.59 6.54 1.60
N HIS A 93 -18.31 5.85 0.49
CA HIS A 93 -19.12 5.95 -0.72
C HIS A 93 -20.55 5.39 -0.51
N GLU A 94 -20.66 4.18 0.03
CA GLU A 94 -21.96 3.54 0.28
C GLU A 94 -22.83 4.36 1.24
N LEU A 95 -22.28 4.83 2.35
CA LEU A 95 -22.98 5.62 3.34
C LEU A 95 -23.39 7.01 2.85
N LYS A 96 -22.74 7.55 1.84
CA LYS A 96 -23.16 8.79 1.17
C LYS A 96 -24.35 8.60 0.23
N HIS A 97 -24.59 7.36 -0.26
CA HIS A 97 -25.58 7.08 -1.30
C HIS A 97 -26.70 6.11 -0.88
N ASP A 98 -26.62 5.51 0.31
CA ASP A 98 -27.58 4.57 0.87
C ASP A 98 -28.02 5.07 2.25
N ASP A 99 -29.12 5.81 2.28
CA ASP A 99 -29.66 6.43 3.50
C ASP A 99 -30.06 5.37 4.53
N GLU A 100 -30.64 4.24 4.12
CA GLU A 100 -31.06 3.16 5.02
C GLU A 100 -29.85 2.53 5.72
N LEU A 101 -28.77 2.27 4.98
CA LEU A 101 -27.54 1.77 5.55
C LEU A 101 -26.91 2.79 6.50
N ARG A 102 -26.88 4.07 6.11
CA ARG A 102 -26.34 5.15 6.95
C ARG A 102 -27.10 5.30 8.25
N ASP A 103 -28.43 5.23 8.23
CA ASP A 103 -29.24 5.33 9.45
C ASP A 103 -28.94 4.19 10.41
N LYS A 104 -28.88 2.93 9.94
CA LYS A 104 -28.49 1.77 10.76
C LYS A 104 -27.07 1.89 11.33
N VAL A 105 -26.15 2.39 10.54
CA VAL A 105 -24.77 2.64 11.00
C VAL A 105 -24.73 3.74 12.05
N ASN A 106 -25.49 4.81 11.87
CA ASN A 106 -25.55 5.90 12.84
C ASN A 106 -26.28 5.50 14.13
N GLU A 107 -27.27 4.61 14.09
CA GLU A 107 -27.84 4.01 15.31
C GLU A 107 -26.76 3.28 16.13
N ASN A 108 -25.88 2.52 15.48
CA ASN A 108 -24.77 1.87 16.16
C ASN A 108 -23.74 2.88 16.68
N LEU A 109 -23.38 3.89 15.89
CA LEU A 109 -22.39 4.92 16.26
C LEU A 109 -22.88 5.81 17.42
N ALA A 110 -24.20 6.04 17.53
CA ALA A 110 -24.78 6.81 18.62
C ALA A 110 -24.51 6.16 19.99
N THR A 111 -24.31 4.84 20.08
CA THR A 111 -23.95 4.16 21.33
C THR A 111 -22.59 4.55 21.88
N ILE A 112 -21.76 5.21 21.08
CA ILE A 112 -20.44 5.73 21.44
C ILE A 112 -20.32 7.25 21.18
N ASP A 113 -21.45 7.95 21.18
CA ASP A 113 -21.55 9.40 20.98
C ASP A 113 -20.90 9.88 19.66
N ARG A 114 -21.10 9.12 18.55
CA ARG A 114 -20.61 9.46 17.23
C ARG A 114 -21.70 9.44 16.18
N GLU A 115 -21.49 10.18 15.10
CA GLU A 115 -22.35 10.24 13.94
C GLU A 115 -21.51 10.39 12.67
N PHE A 116 -21.75 9.56 11.67
CA PHE A 116 -21.16 9.72 10.33
C PHE A 116 -21.97 10.74 9.51
N LYS A 117 -21.30 11.76 8.98
CA LYS A 117 -21.89 12.88 8.22
C LYS A 117 -21.53 12.89 6.76
N GLY A 118 -20.53 12.12 6.34
CA GLY A 118 -20.05 12.05 4.96
C GLY A 118 -19.30 13.29 4.48
N THR A 119 -18.66 14.03 5.38
CA THR A 119 -18.05 15.33 5.09
C THR A 119 -16.61 15.27 4.61
N ILE A 120 -15.94 14.12 4.72
CA ILE A 120 -14.54 13.98 4.34
C ILE A 120 -14.35 13.01 3.16
N GLU A 121 -13.15 13.07 2.56
CA GLU A 121 -12.72 12.18 1.50
C GLU A 121 -11.65 11.21 1.99
N VAL A 122 -11.57 10.04 1.33
CA VAL A 122 -10.55 9.02 1.57
C VAL A 122 -9.64 8.93 0.36
N TRP A 123 -8.33 9.04 0.59
CA TRP A 123 -7.28 9.00 -0.43
C TRP A 123 -6.36 7.81 -0.23
N HIS A 124 -5.90 7.23 -1.32
CA HIS A 124 -4.74 6.36 -1.29
C HIS A 124 -3.46 7.19 -1.46
N TYR A 125 -2.30 6.76 -0.92
CA TYR A 125 -1.02 7.46 -1.14
C TYR A 125 -0.76 7.71 -2.63
N VAL A 126 -1.00 6.69 -3.47
CA VAL A 126 -0.84 6.79 -4.93
C VAL A 126 -1.69 7.91 -5.50
N ASP A 127 -2.97 7.99 -5.09
CA ASP A 127 -3.87 9.06 -5.56
C ASP A 127 -3.39 10.45 -5.13
N ALA A 128 -2.96 10.58 -3.86
CA ALA A 128 -2.46 11.85 -3.34
C ALA A 128 -1.18 12.29 -4.06
N LEU A 129 -0.26 11.37 -4.30
CA LEU A 129 0.98 11.64 -5.04
C LEU A 129 0.72 12.03 -6.49
N ILE A 130 -0.20 11.35 -7.19
CA ILE A 130 -0.48 11.60 -8.60
C ILE A 130 -1.32 12.86 -8.78
N GLN A 131 -2.46 12.98 -8.06
CA GLN A 131 -3.47 13.99 -8.34
C GLN A 131 -3.21 15.32 -7.64
N ILE A 132 -2.52 15.30 -6.50
CA ILE A 132 -2.26 16.51 -5.71
C ILE A 132 -0.88 17.06 -5.99
N VAL A 133 0.14 16.19 -6.02
CA VAL A 133 1.52 16.59 -6.24
C VAL A 133 1.87 16.64 -7.73
N GLY A 134 1.53 15.59 -8.46
CA GLY A 134 1.85 15.41 -9.88
C GLY A 134 3.25 14.88 -10.14
N PHE A 135 3.39 14.17 -11.26
CA PHE A 135 4.63 13.48 -11.63
C PHE A 135 5.84 14.40 -11.76
N ASP A 136 5.66 15.61 -12.29
CA ASP A 136 6.78 16.55 -12.51
C ASP A 136 7.36 17.07 -11.20
N ASN A 137 6.49 17.37 -10.21
CA ASN A 137 6.96 17.77 -8.88
C ASN A 137 7.70 16.61 -8.20
N ILE A 138 7.19 15.38 -8.33
CA ILE A 138 7.87 14.19 -7.78
C ILE A 138 9.24 14.02 -8.46
N ARG A 139 9.32 14.07 -9.80
CA ARG A 139 10.60 14.01 -10.55
C ARG A 139 11.59 15.06 -10.11
N SER A 140 11.12 16.27 -9.81
CA SER A 140 11.99 17.37 -9.37
C SER A 140 12.67 17.14 -8.02
N ARG A 141 12.14 16.24 -7.20
CA ARG A 141 12.70 15.86 -5.90
C ARG A 141 13.68 14.70 -5.98
N VAL A 142 13.76 14.00 -7.11
CA VAL A 142 14.67 12.86 -7.29
C VAL A 142 16.10 13.35 -7.39
N THR A 143 16.91 13.03 -6.39
CA THR A 143 18.35 13.35 -6.32
C THR A 143 19.23 12.12 -6.56
N ARG A 144 18.71 10.91 -6.30
CA ARG A 144 19.38 9.62 -6.45
C ARG A 144 18.55 8.70 -7.36
N PRO A 145 18.58 8.91 -8.70
CA PRO A 145 17.77 8.11 -9.62
C PRO A 145 18.28 6.66 -9.72
N PHE A 146 17.37 5.71 -9.76
CA PHE A 146 17.63 4.27 -9.91
C PHE A 146 18.00 3.86 -11.34
N LYS A 147 19.00 4.50 -11.93
CA LYS A 147 19.44 4.22 -13.30
C LYS A 147 20.00 2.81 -13.44
N GLY A 148 19.49 2.06 -14.44
CA GLY A 148 19.91 0.69 -14.71
C GLY A 148 19.29 -0.37 -13.81
N VAL A 149 18.43 0.01 -12.88
CA VAL A 149 17.66 -0.91 -12.03
C VAL A 149 16.40 -1.32 -12.74
N ARG A 150 16.12 -2.61 -12.78
CA ARG A 150 14.95 -3.21 -13.39
C ARG A 150 13.87 -3.41 -12.32
N MET A 151 12.70 -2.86 -12.55
CA MET A 151 11.61 -2.80 -11.59
C MET A 151 10.36 -3.51 -12.12
N ALA A 152 9.88 -4.53 -11.42
CA ALA A 152 8.54 -5.09 -11.61
C ALA A 152 7.52 -4.37 -10.72
N LEU A 153 6.26 -4.42 -11.08
CA LEU A 153 5.18 -3.79 -10.32
C LEU A 153 4.15 -4.81 -9.85
N HIS A 154 3.60 -4.55 -8.67
CA HIS A 154 2.40 -5.22 -8.17
C HIS A 154 1.43 -4.16 -7.63
N PRO A 155 0.58 -3.57 -8.48
CA PRO A 155 -0.34 -2.50 -8.07
C PRO A 155 -1.41 -2.97 -7.07
N GLY A 156 -1.55 -4.29 -6.91
CA GLY A 156 -2.56 -4.90 -6.05
C GLY A 156 -3.95 -4.86 -6.68
N CYS A 157 -4.98 -5.13 -5.87
CA CYS A 157 -6.35 -5.28 -6.37
C CYS A 157 -7.22 -4.07 -5.98
N HIS A 158 -7.30 -3.78 -4.68
CA HIS A 158 -8.33 -2.95 -4.08
C HIS A 158 -8.15 -1.43 -4.29
N TRP A 159 -7.02 -0.97 -4.81
CA TRP A 159 -6.87 0.44 -5.21
C TRP A 159 -7.70 0.76 -6.48
N MET A 160 -7.69 -0.13 -7.49
CA MET A 160 -8.34 0.09 -8.78
C MET A 160 -9.69 -0.58 -8.93
N ARG A 161 -9.95 -1.66 -8.18
CA ARG A 161 -11.15 -2.49 -8.33
C ARG A 161 -12.09 -2.31 -7.14
N PRO A 162 -13.41 -2.35 -7.34
CA PRO A 162 -14.09 -2.50 -8.63
C PRO A 162 -13.99 -1.23 -9.50
N LYS A 163 -13.72 -1.41 -10.79
CA LYS A 163 -13.47 -0.31 -11.77
C LYS A 163 -14.66 0.63 -11.91
N ASN A 164 -15.85 0.09 -11.90
CA ASN A 164 -17.10 0.86 -12.05
C ASN A 164 -17.41 1.80 -10.88
N LEU A 165 -16.73 1.66 -9.76
CA LEU A 165 -16.88 2.53 -8.59
C LEU A 165 -15.71 3.49 -8.45
N LYS A 166 -14.48 3.00 -8.58
CA LYS A 166 -13.28 3.77 -8.19
C LYS A 166 -12.72 4.69 -9.27
N HIS A 167 -12.85 4.30 -10.53
CA HIS A 167 -12.39 5.09 -11.69
C HIS A 167 -10.96 5.67 -11.56
N LYS A 168 -10.04 4.92 -10.91
CA LYS A 168 -8.69 5.42 -10.60
C LYS A 168 -7.72 5.30 -11.76
N ASP A 169 -7.67 4.11 -12.37
CA ASP A 169 -6.83 3.76 -13.51
C ASP A 169 -7.53 2.66 -14.32
N ASP A 170 -7.01 2.29 -15.48
CA ASP A 170 -7.48 1.11 -16.19
C ASP A 170 -7.09 -0.15 -15.40
N SER A 171 -8.07 -0.89 -14.88
CA SER A 171 -7.83 -2.07 -14.06
C SER A 171 -7.22 -3.25 -14.83
N GLU A 172 -7.26 -3.23 -16.17
CA GLU A 172 -6.70 -4.26 -17.05
C GLU A 172 -5.37 -3.83 -17.68
N ARG A 173 -5.11 -2.53 -17.76
CA ARG A 173 -3.87 -1.94 -18.30
C ARG A 173 -3.46 -0.71 -17.49
N PRO A 174 -3.16 -0.86 -16.18
CA PRO A 174 -2.84 0.27 -15.34
C PRO A 174 -1.54 0.93 -15.79
N HIS A 175 -1.54 2.26 -15.85
CA HIS A 175 -0.38 3.05 -16.25
C HIS A 175 0.03 4.09 -15.22
N LEU A 176 -0.91 4.61 -14.42
CA LEU A 176 -0.62 5.67 -13.47
C LEU A 176 0.34 5.23 -12.35
N PHE A 177 0.15 4.01 -11.82
CA PHE A 177 1.08 3.48 -10.82
C PHE A 177 2.47 3.23 -11.41
N ARG A 178 2.53 2.75 -12.66
CA ARG A 178 3.79 2.59 -13.39
C ARG A 178 4.50 3.94 -13.56
N GLU A 179 3.80 4.95 -14.07
CA GLU A 179 4.37 6.27 -14.28
C GLU A 179 4.89 6.89 -12.97
N LEU A 180 4.15 6.70 -11.86
CA LEU A 180 4.60 7.11 -10.53
C LEU A 180 5.92 6.42 -10.15
N CYS A 181 6.03 5.11 -10.31
CA CYS A 181 7.24 4.38 -9.96
C CYS A 181 8.42 4.74 -10.87
N GLU A 182 8.17 4.97 -12.17
CA GLU A 182 9.19 5.39 -13.14
C GLU A 182 9.76 6.80 -12.87
N THR A 183 9.06 7.63 -12.07
CA THR A 183 9.64 8.91 -11.60
C THR A 183 10.95 8.70 -10.82
N SER A 184 11.13 7.55 -10.18
CA SER A 184 12.36 7.17 -9.47
C SER A 184 13.58 6.98 -10.39
N GLY A 185 13.39 6.87 -11.71
CA GLY A 185 14.44 6.58 -12.68
C GLY A 185 14.70 5.10 -12.91
N ALA A 186 13.97 4.19 -12.26
CA ALA A 186 14.01 2.75 -12.51
C ALA A 186 13.31 2.37 -13.82
N THR A 187 13.74 1.27 -14.44
CA THR A 187 13.17 0.76 -15.70
C THR A 187 12.11 -0.29 -15.42
N TYR A 188 10.88 -0.04 -15.85
CA TYR A 188 9.79 -0.98 -15.72
C TYR A 188 9.98 -2.24 -16.56
N VAL A 189 9.68 -3.41 -15.96
CA VAL A 189 9.69 -4.73 -16.60
C VAL A 189 8.26 -5.29 -16.59
N PRO A 190 7.57 -5.33 -17.72
CA PRO A 190 6.26 -5.96 -17.79
C PRO A 190 6.37 -7.48 -17.70
N PHE A 191 5.39 -8.12 -17.06
CA PHE A 191 5.27 -9.57 -17.02
C PHE A 191 3.80 -10.02 -17.01
N LYS A 192 3.55 -11.27 -17.46
CA LYS A 192 2.20 -11.76 -17.74
C LYS A 192 1.25 -11.67 -16.54
N ASP A 193 1.72 -12.07 -15.34
CA ASP A 193 0.88 -12.20 -14.15
C ASP A 193 1.01 -11.02 -13.17
N GLU A 194 1.37 -9.84 -13.70
CA GLU A 194 1.51 -8.59 -12.91
C GLU A 194 0.25 -8.27 -12.10
N LEU A 195 -0.92 -8.42 -12.72
CA LEU A 195 -2.22 -8.07 -12.13
C LEU A 195 -2.89 -9.22 -11.36
N VAL A 196 -2.28 -10.41 -11.34
CA VAL A 196 -2.75 -11.53 -10.54
C VAL A 196 -2.57 -11.20 -9.06
N CYS A 197 -3.52 -11.63 -8.22
CA CYS A 197 -3.50 -11.41 -6.78
C CYS A 197 -2.18 -11.89 -6.14
N CYS A 198 -1.71 -11.20 -5.09
CA CYS A 198 -0.56 -11.68 -4.31
C CYS A 198 -0.86 -12.95 -3.49
N GLY A 199 -2.14 -13.25 -3.24
CA GLY A 199 -2.59 -14.39 -2.45
C GLY A 199 -2.94 -14.08 -0.99
N ALA A 200 -2.61 -12.89 -0.46
CA ALA A 200 -2.80 -12.60 0.95
C ALA A 200 -4.24 -12.30 1.37
N GLY A 201 -4.99 -11.62 0.49
CA GLY A 201 -6.32 -11.07 0.81
C GLY A 201 -7.42 -12.12 0.93
N GLY A 202 -8.64 -11.65 1.32
CA GLY A 202 -9.84 -12.48 1.37
C GLY A 202 -9.76 -13.65 2.38
N ALA A 203 -8.95 -13.52 3.42
CA ALA A 203 -8.66 -14.58 4.41
C ALA A 203 -7.92 -15.82 3.84
N VAL A 204 -7.53 -15.85 2.57
CA VAL A 204 -6.87 -17.03 1.97
C VAL A 204 -5.62 -17.42 2.73
N ARG A 205 -4.75 -16.45 3.05
CA ARG A 205 -3.52 -16.71 3.82
C ARG A 205 -3.77 -17.29 5.21
N THR A 206 -4.86 -16.89 5.86
CA THR A 206 -5.22 -17.40 7.19
C THR A 206 -5.85 -18.79 7.10
N ALA A 207 -6.63 -19.04 6.05
CA ALA A 207 -7.30 -20.33 5.84
C ALA A 207 -6.32 -21.40 5.35
N ASP A 208 -5.48 -21.09 4.37
CA ASP A 208 -4.47 -21.99 3.82
C ASP A 208 -3.27 -21.21 3.27
N VAL A 209 -2.18 -21.25 4.02
CA VAL A 209 -0.94 -20.56 3.67
C VAL A 209 -0.32 -21.09 2.37
N LYS A 210 -0.46 -22.40 2.07
CA LYS A 210 0.11 -22.98 0.83
C LYS A 210 -0.63 -22.48 -0.39
N VAL A 211 -1.96 -22.40 -0.33
CA VAL A 211 -2.77 -21.80 -1.41
C VAL A 211 -2.38 -20.35 -1.60
N ALA A 212 -2.23 -19.58 -0.52
CA ALA A 212 -1.81 -18.20 -0.61
C ALA A 212 -0.42 -18.03 -1.25
N LEU A 213 0.53 -18.91 -0.88
CA LEU A 213 1.89 -18.88 -1.43
C LEU A 213 1.95 -19.36 -2.88
N ASP A 214 1.04 -20.22 -3.31
CA ASP A 214 0.98 -20.69 -4.69
C ASP A 214 0.72 -19.51 -5.67
N PHE A 215 -0.15 -18.55 -5.31
CA PHE A 215 -0.32 -17.31 -6.06
C PHE A 215 1.00 -16.52 -6.16
N THR A 216 1.76 -16.47 -5.06
CA THR A 216 3.06 -15.78 -5.04
C THR A 216 4.09 -16.49 -5.91
N VAL A 217 4.14 -17.82 -5.87
CA VAL A 217 5.01 -18.65 -6.72
C VAL A 217 4.73 -18.38 -8.19
N HIS A 218 3.47 -18.49 -8.61
CA HIS A 218 3.08 -18.22 -10.00
C HIS A 218 3.51 -16.84 -10.47
N LYS A 219 3.33 -15.82 -9.62
CA LYS A 219 3.73 -14.45 -9.93
C LYS A 219 5.24 -14.34 -10.15
N PHE A 220 6.04 -14.92 -9.27
CA PHE A 220 7.51 -14.85 -9.38
C PHE A 220 8.04 -15.69 -10.55
N GLU A 221 7.46 -16.86 -10.81
CA GLU A 221 7.80 -17.67 -12.01
C GLU A 221 7.50 -16.91 -13.30
N SER A 222 6.35 -16.24 -13.36
CA SER A 222 5.97 -15.40 -14.49
C SER A 222 6.94 -14.22 -14.69
N LEU A 223 7.40 -13.62 -13.60
CA LEU A 223 8.43 -12.55 -13.65
C LEU A 223 9.78 -13.12 -14.11
N GLN A 224 10.20 -14.28 -13.62
CA GLN A 224 11.44 -14.93 -14.07
C GLN A 224 11.37 -15.28 -15.57
N ALA A 225 10.22 -15.76 -16.04
CA ALA A 225 10.01 -16.05 -17.47
C ALA A 225 10.09 -14.78 -18.36
N ALA A 226 9.81 -13.61 -17.80
CA ALA A 226 9.98 -12.31 -18.46
C ALA A 226 11.43 -11.75 -18.35
N GLY A 227 12.37 -12.55 -17.84
CA GLY A 227 13.77 -12.16 -17.66
C GLY A 227 14.10 -11.57 -16.29
N GLY A 228 13.17 -11.64 -15.33
CA GLY A 228 13.37 -11.18 -13.94
C GLY A 228 13.39 -9.66 -13.78
N ALA A 229 13.47 -9.22 -12.54
CA ALA A 229 13.69 -7.82 -12.15
C ALA A 229 14.57 -7.77 -10.89
N ASP A 230 15.19 -6.64 -10.63
CA ASP A 230 15.99 -6.42 -9.43
C ASP A 230 15.11 -6.19 -8.21
N MET A 231 13.95 -5.54 -8.40
CA MET A 231 12.98 -5.26 -7.35
C MET A 231 11.55 -5.33 -7.84
N MET A 232 10.59 -5.48 -6.91
CA MET A 232 9.15 -5.36 -7.18
C MET A 232 8.54 -4.33 -6.22
N ILE A 233 7.79 -3.39 -6.77
CA ILE A 233 7.17 -2.30 -6.01
C ILE A 233 5.67 -2.54 -5.86
N THR A 234 5.16 -2.31 -4.65
CA THR A 234 3.72 -2.39 -4.35
C THR A 234 3.26 -1.19 -3.53
N PRO A 235 2.02 -0.72 -3.69
CA PRO A 235 1.44 0.35 -2.86
C PRO A 235 0.67 -0.20 -1.65
N CYS A 236 0.86 -1.47 -1.28
CA CYS A 236 0.08 -2.14 -0.24
C CYS A 236 0.96 -2.93 0.72
N PRO A 237 0.99 -2.61 2.03
CA PRO A 237 1.81 -3.31 3.01
C PRO A 237 1.38 -4.78 3.21
N PHE A 238 0.14 -5.15 2.91
CA PHE A 238 -0.28 -6.54 2.97
C PHE A 238 0.22 -7.34 1.77
N CYS A 239 0.29 -6.73 0.59
CA CYS A 239 0.98 -7.33 -0.55
C CYS A 239 2.50 -7.38 -0.32
N LEU A 240 3.08 -6.33 0.26
CA LEU A 240 4.49 -6.32 0.69
C LEU A 240 4.78 -7.52 1.61
N LEU A 241 3.98 -7.73 2.65
CA LEU A 241 4.09 -8.87 3.55
C LEU A 241 4.07 -10.22 2.80
N GLN A 242 3.11 -10.38 1.90
CA GLN A 242 2.95 -11.64 1.16
C GLN A 242 4.10 -11.91 0.20
N LEU A 243 4.57 -10.87 -0.49
CA LEU A 243 5.62 -11.01 -1.50
C LEU A 243 7.02 -11.08 -0.87
N ASP A 244 7.24 -10.40 0.24
CA ASP A 244 8.51 -10.34 0.96
C ASP A 244 8.72 -11.59 1.84
N MET A 245 7.93 -11.73 2.91
CA MET A 245 7.98 -12.92 3.78
C MET A 245 7.65 -14.20 3.04
N GLY A 246 6.75 -14.13 2.05
CA GLY A 246 6.36 -15.26 1.23
C GLY A 246 7.54 -15.95 0.56
N GLN A 247 8.61 -15.24 0.20
CA GLN A 247 9.80 -15.86 -0.40
C GLN A 247 10.48 -16.84 0.56
N VAL A 248 10.58 -16.49 1.84
CA VAL A 248 11.14 -17.40 2.88
C VAL A 248 10.24 -18.61 3.10
N GLU A 249 8.93 -18.40 3.14
CA GLU A 249 7.97 -19.48 3.32
C GLU A 249 7.87 -20.39 2.09
N ILE A 250 7.99 -19.84 0.88
CA ILE A 250 8.01 -20.62 -0.37
C ILE A 250 9.19 -21.59 -0.39
N GLN A 251 10.37 -21.19 0.07
CA GLN A 251 11.50 -22.09 0.20
C GLN A 251 11.16 -23.29 1.09
N LYS A 252 10.48 -23.05 2.20
CA LYS A 252 10.07 -24.09 3.16
C LYS A 252 8.99 -25.03 2.60
N TYR A 253 7.97 -24.49 1.93
CA TYR A 253 6.79 -25.26 1.51
C TYR A 253 6.89 -25.85 0.11
N PHE A 254 7.64 -25.21 -0.80
CA PHE A 254 7.71 -25.56 -2.21
C PHE A 254 9.12 -25.95 -2.66
N ASN A 255 10.13 -25.81 -1.80
CA ASN A 255 11.54 -26.00 -2.14
C ASN A 255 11.95 -25.18 -3.38
N LYS A 256 11.41 -23.97 -3.51
CA LYS A 256 11.72 -22.98 -4.54
C LYS A 256 12.35 -21.76 -3.89
N GLU A 257 13.23 -21.09 -4.62
CA GLU A 257 13.94 -19.92 -4.14
C GLU A 257 13.75 -18.74 -5.10
N PHE A 258 13.38 -17.61 -4.53
CA PHE A 258 13.27 -16.34 -5.23
C PHE A 258 14.05 -15.26 -4.47
N ASN A 259 14.68 -14.35 -5.22
CA ASN A 259 15.55 -13.31 -4.67
C ASN A 259 15.18 -11.98 -5.31
N ILE A 260 14.02 -11.46 -4.96
CA ILE A 260 13.47 -10.22 -5.48
C ILE A 260 13.26 -9.26 -4.32
N ASP A 261 13.86 -8.08 -4.39
CA ASP A 261 13.65 -7.05 -3.38
C ASP A 261 12.22 -6.50 -3.50
N ILE A 262 11.47 -6.55 -2.40
CA ILE A 262 10.10 -6.03 -2.39
C ILE A 262 10.07 -4.76 -1.56
N MET A 263 9.54 -3.66 -2.14
CA MET A 263 9.42 -2.38 -1.46
C MET A 263 8.03 -1.78 -1.61
N HIS A 264 7.65 -0.99 -0.62
CA HIS A 264 6.52 -0.10 -0.76
C HIS A 264 6.90 1.12 -1.61
N VAL A 265 5.94 1.65 -2.38
CA VAL A 265 6.22 2.80 -3.27
C VAL A 265 6.80 4.03 -2.56
N VAL A 266 6.41 4.28 -1.31
CA VAL A 266 6.97 5.42 -0.56
C VAL A 266 8.42 5.18 -0.12
N GLU A 267 8.83 3.94 0.09
CA GLU A 267 10.25 3.61 0.38
C GLU A 267 11.11 3.81 -0.87
N LEU A 268 10.61 3.39 -2.04
CA LEU A 268 11.26 3.67 -3.32
C LEU A 268 11.46 5.18 -3.53
N LEU A 269 10.42 5.97 -3.27
CA LEU A 269 10.48 7.43 -3.43
C LEU A 269 11.42 8.08 -2.40
N ALA A 270 11.40 7.64 -1.13
CA ALA A 270 12.32 8.15 -0.11
C ALA A 270 13.79 7.96 -0.53
N LEU A 271 14.14 6.75 -1.00
CA LEU A 271 15.47 6.46 -1.53
C LEU A 271 15.81 7.31 -2.77
N ALA A 272 14.86 7.45 -3.70
CA ALA A 272 15.05 8.25 -4.91
C ALA A 272 15.23 9.75 -4.60
N PHE A 273 14.60 10.24 -3.53
CA PHE A 273 14.78 11.63 -3.05
C PHE A 273 16.12 11.85 -2.36
N GLY A 274 16.87 10.77 -2.06
CA GLY A 274 18.23 10.83 -1.54
C GLY A 274 18.32 10.53 -0.04
N HIS A 275 17.23 10.10 0.61
CA HIS A 275 17.27 9.67 2.01
C HIS A 275 17.99 8.34 2.16
N GLU A 276 18.70 8.19 3.28
CA GLU A 276 19.39 6.94 3.58
C GLU A 276 18.42 5.89 4.15
N PRO A 277 18.64 4.60 3.86
CA PRO A 277 17.77 3.51 4.33
C PRO A 277 17.57 3.51 5.85
N GLU A 278 18.60 3.91 6.60
CA GLU A 278 18.61 3.97 8.05
C GLU A 278 17.65 5.04 8.61
N GLU A 279 17.43 6.14 7.89
CA GLU A 279 16.56 7.24 8.31
C GLU A 279 15.13 6.76 8.52
N PHE A 280 14.67 5.84 7.70
CA PHE A 280 13.32 5.26 7.84
C PHE A 280 13.33 3.79 8.27
N GLY A 281 14.52 3.16 8.47
CA GLY A 281 14.65 1.82 9.01
C GLY A 281 14.29 0.73 8.00
N LEU A 282 14.68 0.88 6.74
CA LEU A 282 14.43 -0.10 5.67
C LEU A 282 14.93 -1.50 6.02
N ALA A 283 16.04 -1.61 6.75
CA ALA A 283 16.59 -2.88 7.21
C ALA A 283 15.63 -3.71 8.08
N THR A 284 14.58 -3.09 8.64
CA THR A 284 13.62 -3.83 9.48
C THR A 284 12.79 -4.85 8.69
N HIS A 285 12.53 -4.64 7.40
CA HIS A 285 11.89 -5.67 6.58
C HIS A 285 12.89 -6.48 5.75
N LEU A 286 14.03 -5.94 5.44
CA LEU A 286 15.13 -6.67 4.81
C LEU A 286 15.65 -7.84 5.66
N GLN A 287 15.36 -7.89 6.96
CA GLN A 287 15.73 -9.04 7.81
C GLN A 287 15.19 -10.37 7.28
N TYR A 288 14.08 -10.36 6.57
CA TYR A 288 13.53 -11.55 5.93
C TYR A 288 14.28 -11.93 4.65
N LEU A 289 14.89 -10.96 3.99
CA LEU A 289 15.64 -11.15 2.75
C LEU A 289 17.16 -11.15 2.92
N GLN A 290 17.69 -10.87 4.11
CA GLN A 290 19.15 -10.70 4.39
C GLN A 290 20.03 -11.85 3.87
N ARG A 291 19.47 -13.00 3.60
CA ARG A 291 20.24 -14.13 3.03
C ARG A 291 20.53 -13.96 1.54
N ASN A 292 19.77 -13.13 0.80
CA ASN A 292 19.73 -13.22 -0.65
C ASN A 292 19.88 -11.88 -1.41
N THR A 293 19.76 -10.71 -0.78
CA THR A 293 19.60 -9.44 -1.48
C THR A 293 20.83 -8.52 -1.49
N GLN A 294 21.85 -8.82 -0.74
CA GLN A 294 23.08 -8.00 -0.67
C GLN A 294 23.67 -7.58 -2.03
N PRO A 295 23.65 -8.41 -3.12
CA PRO A 295 24.17 -7.99 -4.41
C PRO A 295 23.39 -6.85 -5.07
N HIS A 296 22.07 -6.76 -4.88
CA HIS A 296 21.24 -5.76 -5.52
C HIS A 296 21.36 -4.40 -4.84
N TRP A 297 21.31 -4.37 -3.54
CA TRP A 297 21.46 -3.16 -2.73
C TRP A 297 22.82 -2.50 -2.92
N LYS A 298 23.90 -3.29 -3.04
CA LYS A 298 25.25 -2.78 -3.37
C LYS A 298 25.27 -2.10 -4.76
N ARG A 299 24.52 -2.62 -5.74
CA ARG A 299 24.39 -1.97 -7.07
C ARG A 299 23.61 -0.65 -7.01
N LEU A 300 22.66 -0.52 -6.08
CA LEU A 300 21.87 0.68 -5.86
C LEU A 300 22.66 1.75 -5.09
N GLY A 301 23.90 1.46 -4.66
CA GLY A 301 24.67 2.36 -3.82
C GLY A 301 24.08 2.57 -2.43
N ILE A 302 23.21 1.64 -1.99
CA ILE A 302 22.59 1.68 -0.66
C ILE A 302 23.57 0.99 0.29
N PRO A 303 24.12 1.68 1.30
CA PRO A 303 24.99 1.07 2.28
C PRO A 303 24.17 0.08 3.13
N ILE A 304 24.66 -1.14 3.27
CA ILE A 304 24.13 -2.13 4.22
C ILE A 304 25.27 -2.37 5.20
N GLU A 305 25.04 -2.12 6.49
CA GLU A 305 25.96 -2.55 7.52
C GLU A 305 26.01 -4.09 7.52
N GLU A 306 27.19 -4.65 7.34
CA GLU A 306 27.43 -6.07 7.51
C GLU A 306 27.34 -6.37 9.01
N THR A 307 26.20 -6.95 9.44
CA THR A 307 26.02 -7.46 10.83
C THR A 307 26.68 -8.82 11.01
#